data_c5250aa93a0460586b4caf057e25ca94
#
_entry.id   c5250aa93a0460586b4caf057e25ca94
#
_cell.length_a   1.000
_cell.length_b   1.000
_cell.length_c   1.000
_cell.angle_alpha   90.00
_cell.angle_beta   90.00
_cell.angle_gamma   90.00
#
_symmetry.space_group_name_H-M   'P 1'
#
loop_
_entity.id
_entity.type
_entity.pdbx_description
1 polymer ?
#
loop_
_entity_poly.entity_id
_entity_poly.type
_entity_poly.pdbx_seq_one_letter_code
_entity_poly.pdbx_strand_id
1 'polypeptide(L)'
;VATGRAAWRSASASPVRSPPCVSDDRVYYGCETGDFYCVDFRGELKWRFRAKRAVTSSPVIVDGVVYFGSMDWTLYAIEAEGGWQLWRFRMGKPTISSPAFSEGKVFIGCADNNIYAIDARSARESWRFATEHQVTGSPIVHEDSVYIGSVDGSLYCIDMRSGRKRWQFHTGGPITGTPMIAGGIVYVGSTDHKLYALLA
;
A
#
# COMPACT_ATOMS: atom_id res chain seq x y z
N VAL A 1 -16.54 -12.45 -23.16
CA VAL A 1 -15.17 -12.80 -23.58
C VAL A 1 -14.44 -11.51 -23.91
N ALA A 2 -13.29 -11.30 -23.29
CA ALA A 2 -12.50 -10.09 -23.48
C ALA A 2 -12.01 -10.02 -24.95
N THR A 3 -12.33 -8.94 -25.64
CA THR A 3 -11.93 -8.71 -27.04
C THR A 3 -10.59 -7.98 -27.16
N GLY A 4 -10.02 -7.53 -26.03
CA GLY A 4 -8.82 -6.68 -26.01
C GLY A 4 -9.05 -5.25 -26.54
N ARG A 5 -10.28 -4.87 -26.81
CA ARG A 5 -10.63 -3.51 -27.24
C ARG A 5 -10.75 -2.58 -26.04
N ALA A 6 -10.24 -1.34 -26.18
CA ALA A 6 -10.42 -0.31 -25.16
C ALA A 6 -11.91 0.04 -25.04
N ALA A 7 -12.47 -0.09 -23.84
CA ALA A 7 -13.81 0.38 -23.52
C ALA A 7 -13.85 1.92 -23.44
N TRP A 8 -12.84 2.49 -22.80
CA TRP A 8 -12.63 3.93 -22.67
C TRP A 8 -11.17 4.25 -22.36
N ARG A 9 -10.83 5.51 -22.36
CA ARG A 9 -9.52 6.04 -21.97
C ARG A 9 -9.71 7.29 -21.14
N SER A 10 -9.00 7.38 -20.00
CA SER A 10 -8.94 8.59 -19.17
C SER A 10 -7.51 9.13 -19.20
N ALA A 11 -7.38 10.44 -19.46
CA ALA A 11 -6.07 11.08 -19.51
C ALA A 11 -5.60 11.47 -18.09
N SER A 12 -4.33 11.26 -17.82
CA SER A 12 -3.65 11.75 -16.62
C SER A 12 -2.58 12.78 -16.99
N ALA A 13 -2.15 13.59 -16.02
CA ALA A 13 -1.14 14.62 -16.24
C ALA A 13 0.28 14.06 -16.48
N SER A 14 0.52 12.78 -16.15
CA SER A 14 1.82 12.11 -16.26
C SER A 14 1.65 10.59 -16.24
N PRO A 15 2.73 9.79 -16.41
CA PRO A 15 2.66 8.34 -16.36
C PRO A 15 1.94 7.81 -15.12
N VAL A 16 1.05 6.82 -15.33
CA VAL A 16 0.34 6.10 -14.28
C VAL A 16 1.14 4.85 -13.93
N ARG A 17 1.75 4.82 -12.75
CA ARG A 17 2.47 3.65 -12.20
C ARG A 17 1.73 2.99 -11.06
N SER A 18 0.80 3.72 -10.44
CA SER A 18 -0.08 3.16 -9.42
C SER A 18 -0.99 2.12 -10.05
N PRO A 19 -0.98 0.86 -9.61
CA PRO A 19 -2.05 -0.06 -9.95
C PRO A 19 -3.39 0.52 -9.50
N PRO A 20 -4.43 0.45 -10.35
CA PRO A 20 -5.74 0.99 -9.99
C PRO A 20 -6.43 0.11 -8.95
N CYS A 21 -7.28 0.72 -8.14
CA CYS A 21 -8.24 0.04 -7.29
C CYS A 21 -9.66 0.35 -7.73
N VAL A 22 -10.54 -0.62 -7.62
CA VAL A 22 -11.95 -0.52 -8.04
C VAL A 22 -12.84 -0.76 -6.82
N SER A 23 -13.82 0.10 -6.64
CA SER A 23 -14.87 -0.06 -5.64
C SER A 23 -16.18 0.50 -6.19
N ASP A 24 -17.28 -0.22 -5.96
CA ASP A 24 -18.61 0.11 -6.44
C ASP A 24 -18.62 0.37 -7.96
N ASP A 25 -18.81 1.61 -8.36
CA ASP A 25 -18.86 2.07 -9.76
C ASP A 25 -17.66 2.93 -10.16
N ARG A 26 -16.56 2.91 -9.36
CA ARG A 26 -15.43 3.84 -9.50
C ARG A 26 -14.08 3.16 -9.57
N VAL A 27 -13.15 3.84 -10.23
CA VAL A 27 -11.74 3.44 -10.37
C VAL A 27 -10.85 4.56 -9.82
N TYR A 28 -9.89 4.19 -8.98
CA TYR A 28 -8.98 5.12 -8.32
C TYR A 28 -7.54 4.80 -8.68
N TYR A 29 -6.76 5.82 -9.03
CA TYR A 29 -5.35 5.64 -9.39
C TYR A 29 -4.54 6.93 -9.21
N GLY A 30 -3.26 6.77 -8.96
CA GLY A 30 -2.29 7.86 -8.85
C GLY A 30 -1.40 8.00 -10.07
N CYS A 31 -0.71 9.13 -10.21
CA CYS A 31 0.30 9.35 -11.25
C CYS A 31 1.58 10.00 -10.71
N GLU A 32 2.62 10.07 -11.54
CA GLU A 32 3.95 10.55 -11.14
C GLU A 32 4.02 12.05 -10.79
N THR A 33 3.09 12.87 -11.26
CA THR A 33 3.01 14.29 -10.85
C THR A 33 2.37 14.49 -9.49
N GLY A 34 1.82 13.43 -8.88
CA GLY A 34 1.13 13.50 -7.59
C GLY A 34 -0.37 13.72 -7.68
N ASP A 35 -0.93 13.74 -8.89
CA ASP A 35 -2.38 13.71 -9.02
C ASP A 35 -2.92 12.31 -8.72
N PHE A 36 -4.01 12.27 -8.00
CA PHE A 36 -4.78 11.09 -7.68
C PHE A 36 -6.20 11.28 -8.22
N TYR A 37 -6.67 10.33 -8.99
CA TYR A 37 -7.90 10.42 -9.77
C TYR A 37 -8.94 9.44 -9.30
N CYS A 38 -10.19 9.85 -9.34
CA CYS A 38 -11.36 9.01 -9.30
C CYS A 38 -12.14 9.18 -10.61
N VAL A 39 -12.37 8.08 -11.31
CA VAL A 39 -13.20 8.06 -12.52
C VAL A 39 -14.30 7.00 -12.36
N ASP A 40 -15.41 7.16 -13.08
CA ASP A 40 -16.44 6.12 -13.13
C ASP A 40 -16.12 5.02 -14.16
N PHE A 41 -16.99 4.01 -14.29
CA PHE A 41 -16.82 2.92 -15.26
C PHE A 41 -17.05 3.34 -16.72
N ARG A 42 -17.35 4.63 -16.97
CA ARG A 42 -17.35 5.22 -18.32
C ARG A 42 -16.08 5.98 -18.62
N GLY A 43 -15.17 6.09 -17.62
CA GLY A 43 -13.92 6.84 -17.71
C GLY A 43 -14.10 8.34 -17.47
N GLU A 44 -15.27 8.77 -16.97
CA GLU A 44 -15.55 10.17 -16.65
C GLU A 44 -14.93 10.54 -15.31
N LEU A 45 -14.20 11.66 -15.29
CA LEU A 45 -13.59 12.19 -14.07
C LEU A 45 -14.66 12.61 -13.07
N LYS A 46 -14.62 12.05 -11.87
CA LYS A 46 -15.48 12.46 -10.74
C LYS A 46 -14.78 13.51 -9.88
N TRP A 47 -13.54 13.21 -9.49
CA TRP A 47 -12.72 14.17 -8.77
C TRP A 47 -11.23 13.88 -8.96
N ARG A 48 -10.43 14.88 -8.59
CA ARG A 48 -8.97 14.80 -8.58
C ARG A 48 -8.45 15.42 -7.29
N PHE A 49 -7.56 14.69 -6.61
CA PHE A 49 -6.79 15.16 -5.46
C PHE A 49 -5.34 15.40 -5.87
N ARG A 50 -4.67 16.36 -5.23
CA ARG A 50 -3.28 16.69 -5.52
C ARG A 50 -2.38 16.44 -4.30
N ALA A 51 -1.56 15.39 -4.34
CA ALA A 51 -0.40 15.23 -3.46
C ALA A 51 0.78 16.08 -3.96
N LYS A 52 1.80 16.30 -3.12
CA LYS A 52 2.92 17.16 -3.49
C LYS A 52 3.96 16.48 -4.38
N ARG A 53 3.98 15.15 -4.44
CA ARG A 53 4.87 14.32 -5.25
C ARG A 53 4.14 13.07 -5.73
N ALA A 54 4.83 12.26 -6.54
CA ALA A 54 4.30 11.05 -7.16
C ALA A 54 3.48 10.17 -6.19
N VAL A 55 2.37 9.66 -6.71
CA VAL A 55 1.57 8.60 -6.08
C VAL A 55 1.73 7.36 -6.94
N THR A 56 2.58 6.44 -6.48
CA THR A 56 2.91 5.18 -7.17
C THR A 56 2.38 3.95 -6.42
N SER A 57 1.97 4.12 -5.16
CA SER A 57 1.33 3.07 -4.39
C SER A 57 -0.06 2.73 -4.93
N SER A 58 -0.45 1.46 -4.85
CA SER A 58 -1.84 1.08 -5.09
C SER A 58 -2.70 1.58 -3.94
N PRO A 59 -3.87 2.19 -4.19
CA PRO A 59 -4.77 2.56 -3.12
C PRO A 59 -5.50 1.34 -2.56
N VAL A 60 -5.92 1.42 -1.30
CA VAL A 60 -6.90 0.52 -0.69
C VAL A 60 -8.15 1.31 -0.30
N ILE A 61 -9.31 0.71 -0.48
CA ILE A 61 -10.60 1.35 -0.19
C ILE A 61 -11.35 0.51 0.83
N VAL A 62 -11.74 1.15 1.92
CA VAL A 62 -12.55 0.52 2.98
C VAL A 62 -13.51 1.57 3.54
N ASP A 63 -14.78 1.18 3.70
CA ASP A 63 -15.82 2.01 4.32
C ASP A 63 -15.92 3.44 3.76
N GLY A 64 -15.82 3.57 2.42
CA GLY A 64 -15.92 4.85 1.75
C GLY A 64 -14.69 5.76 1.90
N VAL A 65 -13.55 5.21 2.36
CA VAL A 65 -12.28 5.93 2.49
C VAL A 65 -11.20 5.28 1.63
N VAL A 66 -10.51 6.09 0.85
CA VAL A 66 -9.37 5.71 0.01
C VAL A 66 -8.08 6.05 0.73
N TYR A 67 -7.22 5.05 0.94
CA TYR A 67 -5.90 5.22 1.55
C TYR A 67 -4.82 5.00 0.50
N PHE A 68 -3.83 5.89 0.42
CA PHE A 68 -2.67 5.73 -0.45
C PHE A 68 -1.43 6.43 0.09
N GLY A 69 -0.27 5.90 -0.23
CA GLY A 69 1.02 6.49 0.07
C GLY A 69 1.53 7.39 -1.05
N SER A 70 2.33 8.39 -0.72
CA SER A 70 2.97 9.30 -1.68
C SER A 70 4.46 9.47 -1.43
N MET A 71 5.19 9.73 -2.50
CA MET A 71 6.60 10.12 -2.46
C MET A 71 6.84 11.45 -1.73
N ASP A 72 5.79 12.16 -1.34
CA ASP A 72 5.87 13.34 -0.48
C ASP A 72 5.94 13.01 1.02
N TRP A 73 6.16 11.73 1.36
CA TRP A 73 6.33 11.20 2.71
C TRP A 73 5.03 11.10 3.50
N THR A 74 3.91 11.01 2.81
CA THR A 74 2.59 11.11 3.42
C THR A 74 1.73 9.91 3.06
N LEU A 75 1.06 9.35 4.05
CA LEU A 75 -0.11 8.49 3.89
C LEU A 75 -1.35 9.40 3.93
N TYR A 76 -2.18 9.31 2.92
CA TYR A 76 -3.41 10.06 2.79
C TYR A 76 -4.63 9.18 3.02
N ALA A 77 -5.66 9.76 3.62
CA ALA A 77 -7.02 9.23 3.65
C ALA A 77 -7.96 10.25 3.02
N ILE A 78 -8.62 9.84 1.96
CA ILE A 78 -9.51 10.67 1.13
C ILE A 78 -10.89 10.05 1.15
N GLU A 79 -11.90 10.86 1.29
CA GLU A 79 -13.29 10.44 1.16
C GLU A 79 -13.54 10.01 -0.31
N ALA A 80 -14.12 8.80 -0.50
CA ALA A 80 -14.15 8.14 -1.79
C ALA A 80 -15.11 8.80 -2.79
N GLU A 81 -16.19 9.42 -2.32
CA GLU A 81 -17.23 9.99 -3.18
C GLU A 81 -16.84 11.36 -3.72
N GLY A 82 -16.41 12.28 -2.85
CA GLY A 82 -16.15 13.68 -3.19
C GLY A 82 -14.68 14.06 -3.30
N GLY A 83 -13.75 13.17 -2.89
CA GLY A 83 -12.31 13.43 -3.00
C GLY A 83 -11.74 14.37 -1.92
N TRP A 84 -12.46 14.54 -0.80
CA TRP A 84 -12.02 15.39 0.29
C TRP A 84 -11.01 14.70 1.19
N GLN A 85 -9.92 15.41 1.53
CA GLN A 85 -8.95 14.89 2.50
C GLN A 85 -9.58 14.81 3.89
N LEU A 86 -9.73 13.58 4.40
CA LEU A 86 -10.16 13.34 5.77
C LEU A 86 -9.02 13.58 6.74
N TRP A 87 -7.88 12.95 6.44
CA TRP A 87 -6.66 13.14 7.21
C TRP A 87 -5.41 12.78 6.41
N ARG A 88 -4.27 13.08 6.97
CA ARG A 88 -2.96 12.67 6.48
C ARG A 88 -2.02 12.36 7.63
N PHE A 89 -1.13 11.40 7.42
CA PHE A 89 -0.08 11.05 8.36
C PHE A 89 1.29 11.23 7.71
N ARG A 90 2.19 11.96 8.41
CA ARG A 90 3.54 12.24 7.91
C ARG A 90 4.50 11.16 8.39
N MET A 91 5.22 10.51 7.47
CA MET A 91 6.29 9.57 7.74
C MET A 91 7.67 10.23 7.67
N GLY A 92 8.73 9.50 8.02
CA GLY A 92 10.11 10.03 8.05
C GLY A 92 10.77 10.17 6.68
N LYS A 93 10.33 9.40 5.67
CA LYS A 93 10.83 9.40 4.27
C LYS A 93 9.71 9.09 3.28
N PRO A 94 10.01 9.09 1.94
CA PRO A 94 9.04 8.67 0.92
C PRO A 94 8.51 7.25 1.12
N THR A 95 7.31 6.98 0.63
CA THR A 95 6.79 5.62 0.50
C THR A 95 6.36 5.32 -0.92
N ILE A 96 6.67 4.10 -1.36
CA ILE A 96 6.13 3.46 -2.56
C ILE A 96 5.33 2.21 -2.20
N SER A 97 5.34 1.82 -0.93
CA SER A 97 4.54 0.73 -0.37
C SER A 97 3.06 1.05 -0.53
N SER A 98 2.28 0.06 -0.96
CA SER A 98 0.82 0.15 -0.97
C SER A 98 0.29 -0.17 0.42
N PRO A 99 -0.68 0.59 0.95
CA PRO A 99 -1.24 0.31 2.26
C PRO A 99 -2.08 -0.98 2.26
N ALA A 100 -2.11 -1.66 3.39
CA ALA A 100 -3.09 -2.69 3.72
C ALA A 100 -3.98 -2.20 4.86
N PHE A 101 -5.23 -2.69 4.93
CA PHE A 101 -6.18 -2.32 5.96
C PHE A 101 -6.73 -3.55 6.66
N SER A 102 -6.78 -3.51 7.99
CA SER A 102 -7.46 -4.51 8.81
C SER A 102 -7.79 -3.96 10.20
N GLU A 103 -8.93 -4.35 10.76
CA GLU A 103 -9.39 -3.99 12.11
C GLU A 103 -9.22 -2.49 12.46
N GLY A 104 -9.61 -1.61 11.53
CA GLY A 104 -9.54 -0.17 11.74
C GLY A 104 -8.13 0.44 11.71
N LYS A 105 -7.13 -0.31 11.22
CA LYS A 105 -5.75 0.16 11.06
C LYS A 105 -5.29 0.08 9.62
N VAL A 106 -4.49 1.06 9.23
CA VAL A 106 -3.76 1.10 7.96
C VAL A 106 -2.30 0.75 8.22
N PHE A 107 -1.80 -0.26 7.53
CA PHE A 107 -0.41 -0.72 7.59
C PHE A 107 0.33 -0.28 6.33
N ILE A 108 1.55 0.24 6.47
CA ILE A 108 2.34 0.71 5.34
C ILE A 108 3.84 0.65 5.64
N GLY A 109 4.63 0.25 4.65
CA GLY A 109 6.09 0.32 4.71
C GLY A 109 6.60 1.70 4.29
N CYS A 110 7.79 2.08 4.77
CA CYS A 110 8.39 3.36 4.44
C CYS A 110 9.91 3.23 4.22
N ALA A 111 10.45 4.11 3.39
CA ALA A 111 11.89 4.18 3.14
C ALA A 111 12.72 4.69 4.35
N ASP A 112 12.07 5.07 5.45
CA ASP A 112 12.73 5.40 6.72
C ASP A 112 13.01 4.18 7.61
N ASN A 113 12.94 2.99 7.02
CA ASN A 113 13.19 1.70 7.66
C ASN A 113 12.09 1.29 8.66
N ASN A 114 10.90 1.88 8.57
CA ASN A 114 9.81 1.53 9.46
C ASN A 114 8.60 0.95 8.72
N ILE A 115 7.90 0.10 9.42
CA ILE A 115 6.54 -0.34 9.14
C ILE A 115 5.65 0.40 10.12
N TYR A 116 4.61 1.05 9.62
CA TYR A 116 3.68 1.82 10.42
C TYR A 116 2.32 1.15 10.49
N ALA A 117 1.68 1.21 11.65
CA ALA A 117 0.25 0.98 11.83
C ALA A 117 -0.41 2.26 12.30
N ILE A 118 -1.33 2.77 11.53
CA ILE A 118 -2.05 4.02 11.78
C ILE A 118 -3.51 3.70 12.06
N ASP A 119 -4.03 4.19 13.18
CA ASP A 119 -5.46 4.11 13.49
C ASP A 119 -6.24 4.95 12.47
N ALA A 120 -7.12 4.30 11.71
CA ALA A 120 -7.82 4.89 10.58
C ALA A 120 -8.80 5.98 10.98
N ARG A 121 -9.32 5.95 12.21
CA ARG A 121 -10.28 6.91 12.72
C ARG A 121 -9.63 8.17 13.27
N SER A 122 -8.54 8.01 14.03
CA SER A 122 -7.88 9.12 14.74
C SER A 122 -6.67 9.68 13.97
N ALA A 123 -6.22 9.01 12.92
CA ALA A 123 -4.99 9.33 12.18
C ALA A 123 -3.72 9.28 13.06
N ARG A 124 -3.78 8.59 14.19
CA ARG A 124 -2.64 8.45 15.11
C ARG A 124 -1.88 7.17 14.85
N GLU A 125 -0.59 7.22 15.04
CA GLU A 125 0.25 6.04 15.06
C GLU A 125 -0.16 5.13 16.22
N SER A 126 -0.56 3.89 15.88
CA SER A 126 -0.82 2.84 16.88
C SER A 126 0.49 2.21 17.32
N TRP A 127 1.35 1.89 16.36
CA TRP A 127 2.69 1.40 16.57
C TRP A 127 3.55 1.61 15.30
N ARG A 128 4.86 1.54 15.48
CA ARG A 128 5.83 1.35 14.41
C ARG A 128 6.80 0.24 14.75
N PHE A 129 7.27 -0.45 13.72
CA PHE A 129 8.28 -1.48 13.82
C PHE A 129 9.49 -1.11 12.95
N ALA A 130 10.67 -1.03 13.55
CA ALA A 130 11.90 -0.72 12.85
C ALA A 130 12.53 -1.97 12.23
N THR A 131 12.92 -1.88 10.98
CA THR A 131 13.73 -2.85 10.24
C THR A 131 15.15 -2.30 10.08
N GLU A 132 16.09 -3.12 9.61
CA GLU A 132 17.48 -2.68 9.42
C GLU A 132 17.66 -1.84 8.15
N HIS A 133 16.73 -1.95 7.18
CA HIS A 133 16.77 -1.20 5.93
C HIS A 133 15.37 -0.79 5.45
N GLN A 134 15.31 -0.08 4.32
CA GLN A 134 14.06 0.44 3.76
C GLN A 134 13.00 -0.64 3.56
N VAL A 135 11.74 -0.28 3.79
CA VAL A 135 10.58 -1.12 3.54
C VAL A 135 9.86 -0.59 2.30
N THR A 136 10.15 -1.20 1.16
CA THR A 136 9.58 -0.81 -0.15
C THR A 136 8.45 -1.74 -0.60
N GLY A 137 8.45 -2.98 -0.09
CA GLY A 137 7.36 -3.93 -0.29
C GLY A 137 6.07 -3.48 0.38
N SER A 138 4.95 -4.01 -0.08
CA SER A 138 3.65 -3.73 0.53
C SER A 138 3.32 -4.79 1.57
N PRO A 139 2.68 -4.42 2.71
CA PRO A 139 2.23 -5.39 3.69
C PRO A 139 1.02 -6.16 3.20
N ILE A 140 0.88 -7.38 3.67
CA ILE A 140 -0.39 -8.10 3.67
C ILE A 140 -0.79 -8.43 5.11
N VAL A 141 -2.09 -8.49 5.35
CA VAL A 141 -2.64 -8.90 6.64
C VAL A 141 -3.34 -10.23 6.48
N HIS A 142 -3.03 -11.16 7.37
CA HIS A 142 -3.72 -12.45 7.45
C HIS A 142 -3.88 -12.82 8.91
N GLU A 143 -5.13 -13.11 9.31
CA GLU A 143 -5.50 -13.29 10.71
C GLU A 143 -4.99 -12.12 11.57
N ASP A 144 -4.26 -12.40 12.65
CA ASP A 144 -3.70 -11.40 13.57
C ASP A 144 -2.28 -10.93 13.20
N SER A 145 -1.83 -11.16 11.96
CA SER A 145 -0.44 -10.92 11.56
C SER A 145 -0.31 -10.02 10.34
N VAL A 146 0.69 -9.16 10.38
CA VAL A 146 1.17 -8.36 9.24
C VAL A 146 2.45 -8.99 8.72
N TYR A 147 2.47 -9.30 7.42
CA TYR A 147 3.63 -9.84 6.74
C TYR A 147 4.16 -8.81 5.77
N ILE A 148 5.46 -8.53 5.82
CA ILE A 148 6.09 -7.54 4.96
C ILE A 148 7.57 -7.82 4.76
N GLY A 149 8.03 -7.63 3.53
CA GLY A 149 9.45 -7.74 3.18
C GLY A 149 10.19 -6.42 3.33
N SER A 150 11.48 -6.51 3.64
CA SER A 150 12.39 -5.37 3.72
C SER A 150 13.60 -5.54 2.81
N VAL A 151 14.21 -4.43 2.46
CA VAL A 151 15.47 -4.39 1.70
C VAL A 151 16.65 -4.98 2.50
N ASP A 152 16.50 -5.19 3.82
CA ASP A 152 17.47 -5.93 4.65
C ASP A 152 17.48 -7.45 4.37
N GLY A 153 16.63 -7.93 3.47
CA GLY A 153 16.54 -9.35 3.11
C GLY A 153 15.61 -10.16 4.01
N SER A 154 14.88 -9.52 4.91
CA SER A 154 14.00 -10.21 5.85
C SER A 154 12.54 -10.10 5.46
N LEU A 155 11.82 -11.20 5.61
CA LEU A 155 10.37 -11.23 5.74
C LEU A 155 10.03 -11.18 7.23
N TYR A 156 9.26 -10.19 7.62
CA TYR A 156 8.79 -10.00 8.98
C TYR A 156 7.33 -10.45 9.12
N CYS A 157 7.05 -11.19 10.19
CA CYS A 157 5.72 -11.45 10.68
C CYS A 157 5.55 -10.68 12.01
N ILE A 158 4.60 -9.76 12.04
CA ILE A 158 4.39 -8.82 13.13
C ILE A 158 2.98 -8.99 13.65
N ASP A 159 2.81 -9.05 14.97
CA ASP A 159 1.49 -9.03 15.59
C ASP A 159 0.76 -7.73 15.24
N MET A 160 -0.39 -7.84 14.62
CA MET A 160 -1.16 -6.74 14.05
C MET A 160 -1.60 -5.72 15.10
N ARG A 161 -1.86 -6.15 16.33
CA ARG A 161 -2.38 -5.29 17.40
C ARG A 161 -1.28 -4.57 18.16
N SER A 162 -0.22 -5.30 18.50
CA SER A 162 0.85 -4.80 19.38
C SER A 162 2.09 -4.27 18.64
N GLY A 163 2.27 -4.61 17.36
CA GLY A 163 3.47 -4.28 16.59
C GLY A 163 4.70 -5.10 17.01
N ARG A 164 4.54 -6.14 17.83
CA ARG A 164 5.65 -7.01 18.23
C ARG A 164 5.96 -8.03 17.15
N LYS A 165 7.26 -8.25 16.92
CA LYS A 165 7.70 -9.31 15.99
C LYS A 165 7.29 -10.68 16.54
N ARG A 166 6.57 -11.46 15.72
CA ARG A 166 6.27 -12.87 15.97
C ARG A 166 7.42 -13.74 15.52
N TRP A 167 7.85 -13.53 14.27
CA TRP A 167 9.01 -14.19 13.69
C TRP A 167 9.60 -13.38 12.54
N GLN A 168 10.75 -13.79 12.09
CA GLN A 168 11.50 -13.21 10.98
C GLN A 168 12.17 -14.33 10.22
N PHE A 169 12.13 -14.27 8.90
CA PHE A 169 12.86 -15.17 8.02
C PHE A 169 13.81 -14.34 7.15
N HIS A 170 15.08 -14.76 7.13
CA HIS A 170 16.11 -14.04 6.37
C HIS A 170 16.41 -14.78 5.06
N THR A 171 16.34 -14.04 3.95
CA THR A 171 16.72 -14.50 2.60
C THR A 171 18.13 -14.04 2.28
N GLY A 172 18.69 -14.51 1.15
CA GLY A 172 20.03 -14.09 0.71
C GLY A 172 20.10 -12.72 0.04
N GLY A 173 18.99 -11.99 -0.09
CA GLY A 173 18.92 -10.68 -0.75
C GLY A 173 17.66 -9.90 -0.41
N PRO A 174 17.58 -8.62 -0.82
CA PRO A 174 16.42 -7.76 -0.60
C PRO A 174 15.08 -8.38 -0.97
N ILE A 175 14.06 -8.10 -0.15
CA ILE A 175 12.65 -8.41 -0.43
C ILE A 175 11.94 -7.09 -0.71
N THR A 176 11.63 -6.83 -1.98
CA THR A 176 10.98 -5.60 -2.44
C THR A 176 9.55 -5.81 -2.91
N GLY A 177 9.16 -7.07 -3.12
CA GLY A 177 7.82 -7.45 -3.54
C GLY A 177 6.83 -7.56 -2.39
N THR A 178 5.56 -7.63 -2.73
CA THR A 178 4.47 -7.91 -1.79
C THR A 178 4.39 -9.42 -1.55
N PRO A 179 4.39 -9.91 -0.29
CA PRO A 179 4.11 -11.30 0.01
C PRO A 179 2.70 -11.69 -0.42
N MET A 180 2.44 -12.98 -0.59
CA MET A 180 1.12 -13.54 -0.87
C MET A 180 0.86 -14.68 0.10
N ILE A 181 -0.39 -14.86 0.54
CA ILE A 181 -0.76 -15.99 1.40
C ILE A 181 -1.84 -16.82 0.73
N ALA A 182 -1.62 -18.13 0.70
CA ALA A 182 -2.60 -19.10 0.26
C ALA A 182 -2.41 -20.42 1.03
N GLY A 183 -3.51 -21.00 1.52
CA GLY A 183 -3.49 -22.30 2.22
C GLY A 183 -2.56 -22.36 3.44
N GLY A 184 -2.44 -21.25 4.20
CA GLY A 184 -1.54 -21.19 5.36
C GLY A 184 -0.06 -21.07 5.03
N ILE A 185 0.27 -20.82 3.76
CA ILE A 185 1.64 -20.62 3.27
C ILE A 185 1.83 -19.19 2.82
N VAL A 186 2.91 -18.56 3.29
CA VAL A 186 3.36 -17.23 2.83
C VAL A 186 4.38 -17.45 1.71
N TYR A 187 4.12 -16.86 0.56
CA TYR A 187 5.02 -16.88 -0.59
C TYR A 187 5.66 -15.51 -0.75
N VAL A 188 6.99 -15.48 -0.92
CA VAL A 188 7.73 -14.23 -1.11
C VAL A 188 8.92 -14.43 -2.03
N GLY A 189 9.11 -13.53 -2.98
CA GLY A 189 10.28 -13.48 -3.85
C GLY A 189 11.40 -12.63 -3.24
N SER A 190 12.64 -13.05 -3.44
CA SER A 190 13.83 -12.30 -3.04
C SER A 190 14.74 -12.03 -4.23
N THR A 191 15.52 -10.96 -4.17
CA THR A 191 16.52 -10.65 -5.20
C THR A 191 17.72 -11.61 -5.19
N ASP A 192 17.74 -12.59 -4.29
CA ASP A 192 18.68 -13.72 -4.33
C ASP A 192 18.28 -14.80 -5.35
N HIS A 193 17.34 -14.48 -6.25
CA HIS A 193 16.82 -15.34 -7.31
C HIS A 193 15.97 -16.51 -6.84
N LYS A 194 15.36 -16.43 -5.64
CA LYS A 194 14.52 -17.49 -5.08
C LYS A 194 13.12 -17.02 -4.75
N LEU A 195 12.19 -17.94 -4.86
CA LEU A 195 10.86 -17.86 -4.26
C LEU A 195 10.85 -18.71 -3.00
N TYR A 196 10.39 -18.15 -1.92
CA TYR A 196 10.26 -18.85 -0.63
C TYR A 196 8.80 -19.10 -0.32
N ALA A 197 8.53 -20.26 0.28
CA ALA A 197 7.23 -20.68 0.79
C ALA A 197 7.40 -21.04 2.27
N LEU A 198 6.77 -20.31 3.15
CA LEU A 198 6.92 -20.39 4.61
C LEU A 198 5.57 -20.66 5.26
N LEU A 199 5.52 -21.40 6.35
CA LEU A 199 4.30 -21.52 7.14
C LEU A 199 3.93 -20.17 7.73
N ALA A 200 2.64 -19.78 7.59
CA ALA A 200 2.10 -18.52 8.06
C ALA A 200 1.96 -18.46 9.59
#